data_eb8923b006c745218bc3c3b0e334d15b
#
_entry.id   eb8923b006c745218bc3c3b0e334d15b
#
_cell.length_a   1.000
_cell.length_b   1.000
_cell.length_c   1.000
_cell.angle_alpha   90.00
_cell.angle_beta   90.00
_cell.angle_gamma   90.00
#
_symmetry.space_group_name_H-M   'P 1'
#
loop_
_entity.id
_entity.type
_entity.pdbx_description
1 polymer ?
#
loop_
_entity_poly.entity_id
_entity_poly.type
_entity_poly.pdbx_seq_one_letter_code
_entity_poly.pdbx_strand_id
1 'polypeptide(L)'
;MVNLMNNLANLQSQQQLNESKSLLTKSVERLTSGKRVNQAKDNPADFAIGLRLNIGSSSALQSIHNVNDASSVAQVASVGIEIQANLLGRAQELALQAAGNPTLSDRDRGLINNELQSVIEDFNAVAENTRFNGMPLLDGRFNGSFQVGGSLADHVSLNISSSLGASVGAQRLQSDGSILSNEVSAVATAAIATNGVAAQELVVSQNGGSGSATIVANASAAEVASSIGLIEDIGADAITNIQLSISAFSSSNISFSLGSGDSAGVSNTQTITATVSDSGDLSHVVNAINDVFEKTGVTANFATGSKTEITLINEQGENIQIADIKGFDAELTSASGAVTNLLEGGVDSALISGQVSVFSETATGFSIDSISADIFAATTTDSTLASINTVDASTQSGAQDALGVIDRALDQLGGSLAVLGSFQNSNGYRLDQLSTGFQNNTAALGRKVDADFALEVTEQINQQIKFQVNAAVFGVSGNTAKNFLDLLNN
;
A
#
# COMPACT_ATOMS: atom_id res chain seq x y z
N MET A 1 -47.32 -88.63 -8.10
CA MET A 1 -47.58 -87.22 -8.27
C MET A 1 -47.59 -86.38 -7.02
N VAL A 2 -47.91 -86.98 -5.87
CA VAL A 2 -47.97 -86.28 -4.57
C VAL A 2 -46.59 -85.79 -4.05
N ASN A 3 -45.50 -86.51 -4.27
CA ASN A 3 -44.16 -86.09 -3.84
C ASN A 3 -43.59 -84.85 -4.57
N LEU A 4 -43.95 -84.60 -5.80
CA LEU A 4 -43.47 -83.43 -6.56
C LEU A 4 -44.16 -82.13 -6.10
N MET A 5 -45.47 -82.19 -5.75
CA MET A 5 -46.22 -81.03 -5.27
C MET A 5 -45.78 -80.60 -3.84
N ASN A 6 -45.51 -81.53 -2.95
CA ASN A 6 -45.03 -81.23 -1.59
C ASN A 6 -43.62 -80.70 -1.60
N ASN A 7 -42.75 -81.14 -2.50
CA ASN A 7 -41.41 -80.61 -2.65
C ASN A 7 -41.39 -79.20 -3.23
N LEU A 8 -42.30 -78.89 -4.17
CA LEU A 8 -42.48 -77.57 -4.75
C LEU A 8 -42.96 -76.56 -3.69
N ALA A 9 -43.98 -76.89 -2.89
CA ALA A 9 -44.50 -76.05 -1.83
C ALA A 9 -43.42 -75.74 -0.74
N ASN A 10 -42.63 -76.75 -0.39
CA ASN A 10 -41.54 -76.56 0.55
C ASN A 10 -40.42 -75.67 -0.03
N LEU A 11 -40.07 -75.87 -1.29
CA LEU A 11 -39.13 -75.06 -2.00
C LEU A 11 -39.57 -73.60 -2.13
N GLN A 12 -40.85 -73.36 -2.45
CA GLN A 12 -41.46 -72.02 -2.47
C GLN A 12 -41.46 -71.35 -1.06
N SER A 13 -41.80 -72.11 0.01
CA SER A 13 -41.75 -71.60 1.38
C SER A 13 -40.34 -71.24 1.80
N GLN A 14 -39.36 -72.06 1.39
CA GLN A 14 -37.93 -71.78 1.64
C GLN A 14 -37.45 -70.51 0.90
N GLN A 15 -37.89 -70.33 -0.36
CA GLN A 15 -37.57 -69.14 -1.12
C GLN A 15 -38.14 -67.89 -0.45
N GLN A 16 -39.41 -67.89 -0.03
CA GLN A 16 -40.07 -66.80 0.66
C GLN A 16 -39.41 -66.47 2.04
N LEU A 17 -38.99 -67.52 2.76
CA LEU A 17 -38.23 -67.36 4.01
C LEU A 17 -36.88 -66.68 3.76
N ASN A 18 -36.14 -67.12 2.77
CA ASN A 18 -34.84 -66.52 2.38
C ASN A 18 -35.01 -65.07 1.90
N GLU A 19 -36.06 -64.74 1.15
CA GLU A 19 -36.37 -63.42 0.68
C GLU A 19 -36.71 -62.50 1.90
N SER A 20 -37.59 -62.95 2.79
CA SER A 20 -37.95 -62.21 4.02
C SER A 20 -36.73 -61.95 4.92
N LYS A 21 -35.84 -62.97 5.07
CA LYS A 21 -34.58 -62.82 5.78
C LYS A 21 -33.70 -61.77 5.14
N SER A 22 -33.56 -61.76 3.81
CA SER A 22 -32.75 -60.78 3.06
C SER A 22 -33.29 -59.35 3.22
N LEU A 23 -34.64 -59.18 3.12
CA LEU A 23 -35.30 -57.90 3.32
C LEU A 23 -35.15 -57.38 4.75
N LEU A 24 -35.33 -58.26 5.76
CA LEU A 24 -35.11 -57.93 7.17
C LEU A 24 -33.67 -57.46 7.39
N THR A 25 -32.67 -58.19 6.89
CA THR A 25 -31.23 -57.82 6.98
C THR A 25 -31.00 -56.47 6.36
N LYS A 26 -31.62 -56.18 5.21
CA LYS A 26 -31.51 -54.90 4.51
C LYS A 26 -32.10 -53.72 5.30
N SER A 27 -33.28 -53.93 5.94
CA SER A 27 -33.87 -52.92 6.82
C SER A 27 -33.01 -52.65 8.06
N VAL A 28 -32.44 -53.68 8.66
CA VAL A 28 -31.50 -53.54 9.79
C VAL A 28 -30.24 -52.79 9.37
N GLU A 29 -29.65 -53.09 8.20
CA GLU A 29 -28.49 -52.38 7.64
C GLU A 29 -28.79 -50.89 7.42
N ARG A 30 -29.95 -50.55 6.89
CA ARG A 30 -30.38 -49.15 6.66
C ARG A 30 -30.63 -48.40 7.97
N LEU A 31 -31.24 -49.04 8.97
CA LEU A 31 -31.42 -48.46 10.28
C LEU A 31 -30.09 -48.24 11.03
N THR A 32 -29.18 -49.18 10.93
CA THR A 32 -27.88 -49.08 11.60
C THR A 32 -26.98 -48.01 10.94
N SER A 33 -27.04 -47.87 9.60
CA SER A 33 -26.25 -46.90 8.87
C SER A 33 -26.91 -45.50 8.77
N GLY A 34 -28.23 -45.41 9.01
CA GLY A 34 -29.04 -44.22 8.76
C GLY A 34 -29.21 -43.89 7.29
N LYS A 35 -28.80 -44.83 6.40
CA LYS A 35 -28.80 -44.61 4.94
C LYS A 35 -29.74 -45.56 4.21
N ARG A 36 -30.60 -45.02 3.34
CA ARG A 36 -31.43 -45.82 2.45
C ARG A 36 -30.58 -46.49 1.34
N VAL A 37 -29.49 -45.81 0.90
CA VAL A 37 -28.57 -46.30 -0.15
C VAL A 37 -27.17 -46.46 0.46
N ASN A 38 -26.78 -47.64 0.83
CA ASN A 38 -25.49 -47.98 1.41
C ASN A 38 -24.46 -48.43 0.39
N GLN A 39 -24.91 -49.15 -0.64
CA GLN A 39 -24.06 -49.80 -1.63
C GLN A 39 -24.61 -49.51 -3.04
N ALA A 40 -23.73 -49.60 -4.05
CA ALA A 40 -24.14 -49.40 -5.45
C ALA A 40 -25.26 -50.33 -5.91
N LYS A 41 -25.37 -51.55 -5.34
CA LYS A 41 -26.44 -52.53 -5.65
C LYS A 41 -27.82 -52.07 -5.15
N ASP A 42 -27.91 -51.15 -4.15
CA ASP A 42 -29.17 -50.64 -3.62
C ASP A 42 -29.89 -49.71 -4.60
N ASN A 43 -29.17 -48.72 -5.10
CA ASN A 43 -29.57 -47.85 -6.19
C ASN A 43 -28.32 -47.24 -6.83
N PRO A 44 -27.87 -47.70 -8.00
CA PRO A 44 -26.63 -47.23 -8.63
C PRO A 44 -26.64 -45.74 -8.96
N ALA A 45 -27.80 -45.19 -9.37
CA ALA A 45 -27.94 -43.80 -9.74
C ALA A 45 -27.85 -42.87 -8.49
N ASP A 46 -28.63 -43.18 -7.45
CA ASP A 46 -28.62 -42.39 -6.21
C ASP A 46 -27.25 -42.53 -5.47
N PHE A 47 -26.61 -43.68 -5.55
CA PHE A 47 -25.28 -43.91 -5.01
C PHE A 47 -24.22 -43.04 -5.70
N ALA A 48 -24.21 -43.00 -7.03
CA ALA A 48 -23.27 -42.18 -7.81
C ALA A 48 -23.50 -40.67 -7.59
N ILE A 49 -24.76 -40.23 -7.51
CA ILE A 49 -25.11 -38.84 -7.20
C ILE A 49 -24.68 -38.50 -5.76
N GLY A 50 -24.99 -39.39 -4.80
CA GLY A 50 -24.61 -39.24 -3.40
C GLY A 50 -23.10 -39.13 -3.20
N LEU A 51 -22.32 -39.94 -3.89
CA LEU A 51 -20.86 -39.89 -3.86
C LEU A 51 -20.35 -38.51 -4.36
N ARG A 52 -20.90 -38.01 -5.48
CA ARG A 52 -20.52 -36.71 -6.04
C ARG A 52 -20.90 -35.55 -5.13
N LEU A 53 -22.09 -35.59 -4.50
CA LEU A 53 -22.54 -34.59 -3.53
C LEU A 53 -21.67 -34.60 -2.26
N ASN A 54 -21.28 -35.77 -1.79
CA ASN A 54 -20.40 -35.91 -0.64
C ASN A 54 -18.99 -35.34 -0.92
N ILE A 55 -18.41 -35.65 -2.10
CA ILE A 55 -17.13 -35.06 -2.55
C ILE A 55 -17.27 -33.54 -2.66
N GLY A 56 -18.37 -33.03 -3.25
CA GLY A 56 -18.66 -31.62 -3.36
C GLY A 56 -18.78 -30.92 -2.01
N SER A 57 -19.44 -31.57 -1.02
CA SER A 57 -19.52 -31.04 0.34
C SER A 57 -18.15 -30.99 1.03
N SER A 58 -17.34 -32.06 0.91
CA SER A 58 -16.01 -32.11 1.48
C SER A 58 -15.07 -31.06 0.85
N SER A 59 -15.16 -30.88 -0.48
CA SER A 59 -14.43 -29.82 -1.19
C SER A 59 -14.85 -28.42 -0.74
N ALA A 60 -16.16 -28.17 -0.60
CA ALA A 60 -16.65 -26.89 -0.11
C ALA A 60 -16.19 -26.59 1.32
N LEU A 61 -16.19 -27.58 2.20
CA LEU A 61 -15.71 -27.44 3.58
C LEU A 61 -14.21 -27.10 3.60
N GLN A 62 -13.38 -27.79 2.80
CA GLN A 62 -11.96 -27.45 2.70
C GLN A 62 -11.74 -26.05 2.12
N SER A 63 -12.55 -25.65 1.13
CA SER A 63 -12.50 -24.30 0.59
C SER A 63 -12.85 -23.23 1.64
N ILE A 64 -13.83 -23.48 2.51
CA ILE A 64 -14.17 -22.61 3.64
C ILE A 64 -12.95 -22.45 4.57
N HIS A 65 -12.25 -23.51 4.89
CA HIS A 65 -11.03 -23.44 5.71
C HIS A 65 -9.95 -22.61 5.02
N ASN A 66 -9.70 -22.81 3.73
CA ASN A 66 -8.70 -22.09 2.98
C ASN A 66 -9.02 -20.56 2.88
N VAL A 67 -10.31 -20.20 2.72
CA VAL A 67 -10.73 -18.79 2.70
C VAL A 67 -10.58 -18.15 4.08
N ASN A 68 -10.86 -18.88 5.16
CA ASN A 68 -10.61 -18.41 6.53
C ASN A 68 -9.11 -18.19 6.80
N ASP A 69 -8.26 -19.08 6.32
CA ASP A 69 -6.80 -18.93 6.42
C ASP A 69 -6.34 -17.69 5.65
N ALA A 70 -6.85 -17.49 4.40
CA ALA A 70 -6.57 -16.29 3.60
C ALA A 70 -7.01 -15.00 4.31
N SER A 71 -8.20 -15.01 4.92
CA SER A 71 -8.70 -13.86 5.68
C SER A 71 -7.87 -13.60 6.94
N SER A 72 -7.39 -14.64 7.60
CA SER A 72 -6.51 -14.52 8.78
C SER A 72 -5.16 -13.91 8.40
N VAL A 73 -4.57 -14.31 7.27
CA VAL A 73 -3.34 -13.70 6.73
C VAL A 73 -3.55 -12.21 6.46
N ALA A 74 -4.64 -11.86 5.77
CA ALA A 74 -4.95 -10.46 5.46
C ALA A 74 -5.18 -9.63 6.74
N GLN A 75 -5.81 -10.22 7.76
CA GLN A 75 -6.04 -9.54 9.04
C GLN A 75 -4.73 -9.28 9.79
N VAL A 76 -3.80 -10.25 9.86
CA VAL A 76 -2.50 -10.05 10.50
C VAL A 76 -1.70 -8.98 9.76
N ALA A 77 -1.72 -8.97 8.41
CA ALA A 77 -1.07 -7.94 7.63
C ALA A 77 -1.69 -6.55 7.88
N SER A 78 -3.02 -6.45 7.92
CA SER A 78 -3.72 -5.18 8.18
C SER A 78 -3.33 -4.59 9.53
N VAL A 79 -3.30 -5.42 10.59
CA VAL A 79 -2.88 -4.96 11.93
C VAL A 79 -1.43 -4.47 11.93
N GLY A 80 -0.53 -5.16 11.21
CA GLY A 80 0.86 -4.71 11.06
C GLY A 80 0.96 -3.34 10.39
N ILE A 81 0.21 -3.13 9.30
CA ILE A 81 0.18 -1.84 8.57
C ILE A 81 -0.48 -0.74 9.42
N GLU A 82 -1.53 -1.04 10.19
CA GLU A 82 -2.14 -0.07 11.10
C GLU A 82 -1.16 0.42 12.19
N ILE A 83 -0.35 -0.48 12.74
CA ILE A 83 0.71 -0.12 13.69
C ILE A 83 1.74 0.78 13.01
N GLN A 84 2.16 0.44 11.78
CA GLN A 84 3.07 1.26 10.99
C GLN A 84 2.49 2.65 10.70
N ALA A 85 1.21 2.75 10.33
CA ALA A 85 0.54 4.04 10.11
C ALA A 85 0.52 4.91 11.38
N ASN A 86 0.30 4.30 12.56
CA ASN A 86 0.37 5.02 13.82
C ASN A 86 1.79 5.53 14.13
N LEU A 87 2.82 4.74 13.82
CA LEU A 87 4.22 5.15 13.96
C LEU A 87 4.57 6.29 13.00
N LEU A 88 4.09 6.25 11.75
CA LEU A 88 4.24 7.37 10.80
C LEU A 88 3.50 8.63 11.27
N GLY A 89 2.32 8.49 11.88
CA GLY A 89 1.64 9.61 12.53
C GLY A 89 2.51 10.26 13.60
N ARG A 90 3.20 9.46 14.43
CA ARG A 90 4.16 9.97 15.41
C ARG A 90 5.37 10.62 14.74
N ALA A 91 5.89 10.02 13.67
CA ALA A 91 6.97 10.59 12.88
C ALA A 91 6.59 11.95 12.28
N GLN A 92 5.35 12.09 11.79
CA GLN A 92 4.79 13.34 11.28
C GLN A 92 4.72 14.43 12.35
N GLU A 93 4.28 14.09 13.57
CA GLU A 93 4.30 15.03 14.71
C GLU A 93 5.71 15.54 15.00
N LEU A 94 6.71 14.65 15.02
CA LEU A 94 8.10 15.03 15.27
C LEU A 94 8.67 15.89 14.13
N ALA A 95 8.40 15.53 12.89
CA ALA A 95 8.80 16.32 11.73
C ALA A 95 8.15 17.70 11.74
N LEU A 96 6.85 17.80 12.07
CA LEU A 96 6.16 19.09 12.21
C LEU A 96 6.73 19.94 13.36
N GLN A 97 7.09 19.32 14.48
CA GLN A 97 7.74 20.03 15.59
C GLN A 97 9.11 20.59 15.16
N ALA A 98 9.88 19.85 14.37
CA ALA A 98 11.18 20.29 13.88
C ALA A 98 11.06 21.39 12.80
N ALA A 99 10.08 21.29 11.91
CA ALA A 99 9.85 22.22 10.80
C ALA A 99 9.22 23.54 11.27
N GLY A 100 8.22 23.48 12.16
CA GLY A 100 7.33 24.60 12.47
C GLY A 100 7.85 25.59 13.51
N ASN A 101 8.99 25.35 14.14
CA ASN A 101 9.50 26.24 15.19
C ASN A 101 10.84 26.88 14.82
N PRO A 102 10.86 28.14 14.35
CA PRO A 102 12.09 28.84 13.99
C PRO A 102 13.01 29.14 15.19
N THR A 103 12.54 28.99 16.43
CA THR A 103 13.35 29.24 17.64
C THR A 103 14.13 28.01 18.10
N LEU A 104 13.90 26.84 17.49
CA LEU A 104 14.66 25.63 17.81
C LEU A 104 16.11 25.77 17.31
N SER A 105 17.06 25.46 18.19
CA SER A 105 18.44 25.30 17.77
C SER A 105 18.61 23.99 16.99
N ASP A 106 19.66 23.91 16.15
CA ASP A 106 19.99 22.67 15.42
C ASP A 106 20.27 21.51 16.37
N ARG A 107 20.75 21.79 17.57
CA ARG A 107 20.92 20.78 18.62
C ARG A 107 19.57 20.20 19.05
N ASP A 108 18.56 21.05 19.20
CA ASP A 108 17.22 20.61 19.59
C ASP A 108 16.56 19.84 18.45
N ARG A 109 16.71 20.30 17.20
CA ARG A 109 16.29 19.53 16.00
C ARG A 109 17.01 18.19 15.90
N GLY A 110 18.31 18.15 16.20
CA GLY A 110 19.07 16.90 16.25
C GLY A 110 18.52 15.90 17.27
N LEU A 111 18.03 16.38 18.44
CA LEU A 111 17.37 15.52 19.44
C LEU A 111 16.02 14.99 18.92
N ILE A 112 15.23 15.84 18.28
CA ILE A 112 13.96 15.43 17.64
C ILE A 112 14.24 14.42 16.53
N ASN A 113 15.27 14.65 15.72
CA ASN A 113 15.67 13.71 14.66
C ASN A 113 16.08 12.35 15.21
N ASN A 114 16.77 12.30 16.34
CA ASN A 114 17.13 11.02 16.97
C ASN A 114 15.86 10.24 17.41
N GLU A 115 14.85 10.93 17.93
CA GLU A 115 13.56 10.30 18.27
C GLU A 115 12.85 9.83 16.98
N LEU A 116 12.86 10.66 15.92
CA LEU A 116 12.31 10.31 14.62
C LEU A 116 12.96 9.03 14.05
N GLN A 117 14.29 8.94 14.09
CA GLN A 117 15.01 7.75 13.63
C GLN A 117 14.63 6.51 14.45
N SER A 118 14.44 6.64 15.77
CA SER A 118 13.97 5.51 16.59
C SER A 118 12.55 5.07 16.20
N VAL A 119 11.66 5.98 15.86
CA VAL A 119 10.31 5.66 15.36
C VAL A 119 10.40 4.94 13.99
N ILE A 120 11.34 5.34 13.13
CA ILE A 120 11.58 4.68 11.84
C ILE A 120 12.16 3.27 12.03
N GLU A 121 13.04 3.09 13.01
CA GLU A 121 13.54 1.75 13.38
C GLU A 121 12.38 0.84 13.85
N ASP A 122 11.49 1.34 14.71
CA ASP A 122 10.31 0.62 15.15
C ASP A 122 9.36 0.31 13.98
N PHE A 123 9.18 1.24 13.06
CA PHE A 123 8.42 1.05 11.82
C PHE A 123 8.96 -0.13 10.99
N ASN A 124 10.26 -0.20 10.79
CA ASN A 124 10.92 -1.31 10.08
C ASN A 124 10.78 -2.62 10.86
N ALA A 125 10.94 -2.58 12.19
CA ALA A 125 10.81 -3.75 13.04
C ALA A 125 9.40 -4.36 12.96
N VAL A 126 8.34 -3.55 12.84
CA VAL A 126 6.98 -4.03 12.60
C VAL A 126 6.88 -4.75 11.26
N ALA A 127 7.45 -4.19 10.18
CA ALA A 127 7.44 -4.82 8.86
C ALA A 127 8.13 -6.19 8.85
N GLU A 128 9.27 -6.28 9.50
CA GLU A 128 10.08 -7.51 9.56
C GLU A 128 9.48 -8.60 10.46
N ASN A 129 8.79 -8.19 11.53
CA ASN A 129 8.26 -9.09 12.55
C ASN A 129 6.80 -9.49 12.34
N THR A 130 6.07 -8.82 11.43
CA THR A 130 4.70 -9.21 11.07
C THR A 130 4.73 -10.50 10.24
N ARG A 131 4.41 -11.62 10.89
CA ARG A 131 4.53 -12.96 10.31
C ARG A 131 3.25 -13.76 10.51
N PHE A 132 2.94 -14.62 9.56
CA PHE A 132 1.92 -15.66 9.68
C PHE A 132 2.57 -17.02 9.43
N ASN A 133 2.47 -17.92 10.41
CA ASN A 133 3.10 -19.24 10.37
C ASN A 133 4.60 -19.20 9.97
N GLY A 134 5.34 -18.19 10.48
CA GLY A 134 6.76 -17.99 10.22
C GLY A 134 7.09 -17.28 8.91
N MET A 135 6.13 -17.10 8.01
CA MET A 135 6.31 -16.33 6.77
C MET A 135 6.13 -14.83 7.02
N PRO A 136 7.07 -13.98 6.63
CA PRO A 136 6.90 -12.53 6.69
C PRO A 136 5.82 -12.11 5.68
N LEU A 137 5.00 -11.13 6.09
CA LEU A 137 3.87 -10.67 5.27
C LEU A 137 4.12 -9.31 4.62
N LEU A 138 4.96 -8.46 5.25
CA LEU A 138 5.10 -7.05 4.90
C LEU A 138 6.45 -6.72 4.21
N ASP A 139 7.25 -7.72 3.87
CA ASP A 139 8.54 -7.53 3.20
C ASP A 139 8.44 -7.53 1.65
N GLY A 140 7.24 -7.60 1.09
CA GLY A 140 6.97 -7.61 -0.35
C GLY A 140 7.17 -8.95 -1.04
N ARG A 141 7.51 -10.01 -0.30
CA ARG A 141 7.72 -11.37 -0.87
C ARG A 141 6.46 -12.22 -0.80
N PHE A 142 5.46 -11.78 -0.05
CA PHE A 142 4.25 -12.57 0.12
C PHE A 142 3.36 -12.48 -1.13
N ASN A 143 3.24 -13.62 -1.82
CA ASN A 143 2.30 -13.81 -2.91
C ASN A 143 1.59 -15.15 -2.67
N GLY A 144 0.46 -15.11 -1.98
CA GLY A 144 -0.32 -16.27 -1.59
C GLY A 144 -1.44 -16.57 -2.59
N SER A 145 -1.57 -17.84 -2.99
CA SER A 145 -2.72 -18.34 -3.74
C SER A 145 -3.46 -19.38 -2.92
N PHE A 146 -4.73 -19.13 -2.61
CA PHE A 146 -5.58 -19.98 -1.81
C PHE A 146 -6.61 -20.67 -2.69
N GLN A 147 -6.65 -22.02 -2.66
CA GLN A 147 -7.64 -22.77 -3.42
C GLN A 147 -9.01 -22.69 -2.75
N VAL A 148 -10.01 -22.18 -3.47
CA VAL A 148 -11.36 -21.93 -2.94
C VAL A 148 -12.46 -22.72 -3.65
N GLY A 149 -12.08 -23.69 -4.47
CA GLY A 149 -13.01 -24.55 -5.21
C GLY A 149 -12.35 -25.81 -5.73
N GLY A 150 -13.13 -26.65 -6.41
CA GLY A 150 -12.67 -27.94 -6.93
C GLY A 150 -11.95 -27.86 -8.28
N SER A 151 -11.91 -26.70 -8.92
CA SER A 151 -11.23 -26.49 -10.20
C SER A 151 -9.91 -25.73 -9.98
N LEU A 152 -8.92 -25.98 -10.85
CA LEU A 152 -7.64 -25.25 -10.83
C LEU A 152 -7.82 -23.73 -11.00
N ALA A 153 -8.91 -23.30 -11.64
CA ALA A 153 -9.24 -21.88 -11.81
C ALA A 153 -9.86 -21.24 -10.55
N ASP A 154 -10.32 -22.04 -9.60
CA ASP A 154 -11.00 -21.56 -8.39
C ASP A 154 -9.98 -21.22 -7.30
N HIS A 155 -9.21 -20.18 -7.49
CA HIS A 155 -8.26 -19.69 -6.50
C HIS A 155 -8.45 -18.20 -6.21
N VAL A 156 -8.00 -17.77 -5.04
CA VAL A 156 -7.92 -16.36 -4.64
C VAL A 156 -6.47 -16.05 -4.35
N SER A 157 -5.95 -15.04 -5.04
CA SER A 157 -4.59 -14.57 -4.83
C SER A 157 -4.58 -13.35 -3.92
N LEU A 158 -3.65 -13.32 -2.98
CA LEU A 158 -3.33 -12.17 -2.14
C LEU A 158 -1.86 -11.82 -2.35
N ASN A 159 -1.63 -10.65 -2.90
CA ASN A 159 -0.32 -10.04 -2.99
C ASN A 159 -0.24 -8.89 -1.99
N ILE A 160 0.79 -8.87 -1.14
CA ILE A 160 1.02 -7.81 -0.16
C ILE A 160 2.29 -7.09 -0.57
N SER A 161 2.16 -5.80 -0.87
CA SER A 161 3.30 -4.94 -1.20
C SER A 161 4.23 -4.78 0.00
N SER A 162 5.51 -4.50 -0.26
CA SER A 162 6.46 -4.20 0.80
C SER A 162 6.07 -2.92 1.54
N SER A 163 6.05 -2.99 2.87
CA SER A 163 5.92 -1.83 3.74
C SER A 163 7.21 -1.55 4.54
N LEU A 164 8.34 -2.11 4.11
CA LEU A 164 9.65 -1.73 4.66
C LEU A 164 9.91 -0.26 4.38
N GLY A 165 10.51 0.45 5.31
CA GLY A 165 10.83 1.87 5.17
C GLY A 165 11.71 2.21 3.96
N ALA A 166 12.48 1.24 3.45
CA ALA A 166 13.24 1.40 2.21
C ALA A 166 12.37 1.34 0.93
N SER A 167 11.13 0.84 1.03
CA SER A 167 10.21 0.67 -0.10
C SER A 167 9.03 1.62 -0.06
N VAL A 168 8.87 2.34 1.04
CA VAL A 168 7.76 3.26 1.31
C VAL A 168 8.30 4.68 1.39
N GLY A 169 7.62 5.63 0.77
CA GLY A 169 8.03 7.02 0.73
C GLY A 169 7.52 7.74 -0.52
N ALA A 170 8.15 8.85 -0.88
CA ALA A 170 7.80 9.66 -2.04
C ALA A 170 8.70 9.32 -3.24
N GLN A 171 8.11 9.05 -4.39
CA GLN A 171 8.84 9.14 -5.66
C GLN A 171 9.06 10.61 -5.96
N ARG A 172 10.30 11.05 -5.97
CA ARG A 172 10.67 12.46 -6.04
C ARG A 172 11.74 12.70 -7.10
N LEU A 173 11.62 13.84 -7.75
CA LEU A 173 12.65 14.43 -8.59
C LEU A 173 12.86 15.87 -8.14
N GLN A 174 14.09 16.26 -7.89
CA GLN A 174 14.44 17.60 -7.46
C GLN A 174 15.33 18.26 -8.51
N SER A 175 15.02 19.50 -8.84
CA SER A 175 15.92 20.33 -9.65
C SER A 175 17.02 20.95 -8.80
N ASP A 176 18.15 21.25 -9.41
CA ASP A 176 19.31 21.80 -8.68
C ASP A 176 19.18 23.31 -8.37
N GLY A 177 18.28 24.05 -9.05
CA GLY A 177 18.27 25.51 -9.05
C GLY A 177 19.48 26.09 -9.80
N SER A 178 19.47 27.37 -10.08
CA SER A 178 20.59 28.01 -10.77
C SER A 178 20.97 29.33 -10.12
N ILE A 179 22.26 29.69 -10.21
CA ILE A 179 22.75 31.04 -9.88
C ILE A 179 23.31 31.64 -11.16
N LEU A 180 22.72 32.73 -11.59
CA LEU A 180 23.26 33.56 -12.67
C LEU A 180 23.85 34.81 -12.07
N SER A 181 25.10 35.09 -12.36
CA SER A 181 25.80 36.31 -11.94
C SER A 181 26.17 37.16 -13.15
N ASN A 182 26.13 38.44 -13.02
CA ASN A 182 26.50 39.37 -14.08
C ASN A 182 27.27 40.57 -13.52
N GLU A 183 28.27 41.09 -14.32
CA GLU A 183 28.84 42.39 -14.05
C GLU A 183 27.83 43.46 -14.39
N VAL A 184 27.39 44.19 -13.39
CA VAL A 184 26.57 45.39 -13.61
C VAL A 184 27.51 46.57 -13.61
N SER A 185 27.69 47.20 -14.78
CA SER A 185 28.41 48.45 -14.95
C SER A 185 27.92 49.50 -13.95
N ALA A 186 28.78 50.31 -13.39
CA ALA A 186 28.70 51.32 -12.33
C ALA A 186 27.45 52.27 -12.32
N VAL A 187 26.36 51.92 -12.98
CA VAL A 187 25.07 52.60 -12.93
C VAL A 187 24.07 51.66 -12.27
N ALA A 188 23.88 51.87 -10.98
CA ALA A 188 22.89 51.17 -10.16
C ALA A 188 21.55 51.08 -10.89
N THR A 189 21.14 49.92 -11.38
CA THR A 189 19.78 49.49 -11.70
C THR A 189 19.66 48.51 -12.85
N ALA A 190 20.73 47.94 -13.41
CA ALA A 190 20.56 46.86 -14.37
C ALA A 190 20.29 45.55 -13.63
N ALA A 191 19.03 45.34 -13.31
CA ALA A 191 18.57 44.01 -12.85
C ALA A 191 18.97 42.93 -13.85
N ILE A 192 19.40 41.79 -13.42
CA ILE A 192 19.58 40.61 -14.28
C ILE A 192 18.17 40.25 -14.79
N ALA A 193 17.97 40.39 -16.09
CA ALA A 193 16.63 40.27 -16.68
C ALA A 193 16.21 38.83 -16.97
N THR A 194 17.14 37.87 -16.86
CA THR A 194 16.89 36.46 -17.24
C THR A 194 17.51 35.51 -16.23
N ASN A 195 16.75 34.48 -15.84
CA ASN A 195 17.25 33.40 -14.97
C ASN A 195 17.81 32.19 -15.75
N GLY A 196 17.87 32.27 -17.08
CA GLY A 196 18.42 31.21 -17.92
C GLY A 196 17.46 30.10 -18.30
N VAL A 197 16.27 30.08 -17.72
CA VAL A 197 15.25 29.08 -18.07
C VAL A 197 14.68 29.39 -19.44
N ALA A 198 14.83 28.45 -20.39
CA ALA A 198 14.25 28.60 -21.74
C ALA A 198 12.74 28.24 -21.72
N ALA A 199 11.99 28.87 -22.66
CA ALA A 199 10.62 28.43 -22.91
C ALA A 199 10.64 27.00 -23.46
N GLN A 200 9.94 26.10 -22.80
CA GLN A 200 9.94 24.67 -23.15
C GLN A 200 8.66 23.97 -22.71
N GLU A 201 8.44 22.78 -23.24
CA GLU A 201 7.43 21.85 -22.77
C GLU A 201 8.11 20.74 -21.97
N LEU A 202 7.65 20.54 -20.74
CA LEU A 202 8.03 19.40 -19.90
C LEU A 202 7.00 18.31 -20.08
N VAL A 203 7.43 17.10 -20.43
CA VAL A 203 6.56 15.93 -20.54
C VAL A 203 6.84 15.00 -19.37
N VAL A 204 5.83 14.84 -18.52
CA VAL A 204 5.89 13.92 -17.38
C VAL A 204 5.24 12.60 -17.77
N SER A 205 6.00 11.52 -17.72
CA SER A 205 5.54 10.17 -18.06
C SER A 205 5.48 9.30 -16.82
N GLN A 206 4.28 8.73 -16.55
CA GLN A 206 4.03 7.88 -15.40
C GLN A 206 3.08 6.75 -15.81
N ASN A 207 3.40 5.52 -15.42
CA ASN A 207 2.53 4.34 -15.53
C ASN A 207 1.87 4.13 -16.92
N GLY A 208 2.57 4.53 -17.99
CA GLY A 208 2.07 4.41 -19.37
C GLY A 208 1.14 5.54 -19.84
N GLY A 209 0.90 6.55 -18.99
CA GLY A 209 0.32 7.84 -19.34
C GLY A 209 1.38 8.93 -19.44
N SER A 210 1.07 10.05 -20.08
CA SER A 210 1.91 11.24 -20.10
C SER A 210 1.06 12.49 -19.99
N GLY A 211 1.53 13.47 -19.19
CA GLY A 211 1.01 14.82 -19.12
C GLY A 211 2.08 15.82 -19.56
N SER A 212 1.70 17.00 -19.99
CA SER A 212 2.67 18.04 -20.35
C SER A 212 2.40 19.36 -19.63
N ALA A 213 3.49 20.04 -19.27
CA ALA A 213 3.48 21.37 -18.68
C ALA A 213 4.26 22.34 -19.58
N THR A 214 3.64 23.47 -19.93
CA THR A 214 4.31 24.53 -20.71
C THR A 214 5.00 25.50 -19.77
N ILE A 215 6.31 25.62 -19.90
CA ILE A 215 7.14 26.55 -19.12
C ILE A 215 7.47 27.75 -19.98
N VAL A 216 7.23 28.93 -19.43
CA VAL A 216 7.58 30.20 -20.10
C VAL A 216 9.08 30.53 -19.92
N ALA A 217 9.64 31.32 -20.78
CA ALA A 217 11.02 31.78 -20.63
C ALA A 217 11.17 32.55 -19.32
N ASN A 218 12.29 32.34 -18.62
CA ASN A 218 12.62 32.94 -17.33
C ASN A 218 11.67 32.57 -16.17
N ALA A 219 10.91 31.48 -16.31
CA ALA A 219 10.02 31.02 -15.24
C ALA A 219 10.78 30.85 -13.92
N SER A 220 10.17 31.33 -12.83
CA SER A 220 10.62 31.03 -11.48
C SER A 220 10.33 29.57 -11.12
N ALA A 221 10.96 29.05 -10.08
CA ALA A 221 10.64 27.70 -9.60
C ALA A 221 9.16 27.57 -9.20
N ALA A 222 8.56 28.64 -8.65
CA ALA A 222 7.13 28.72 -8.35
C ALA A 222 6.24 28.50 -9.58
N GLU A 223 6.57 29.17 -10.70
CA GLU A 223 5.82 29.04 -11.95
C GLU A 223 5.99 27.66 -12.58
N VAL A 224 7.20 27.10 -12.52
CA VAL A 224 7.47 25.74 -12.98
C VAL A 224 6.68 24.72 -12.15
N ALA A 225 6.73 24.82 -10.81
CA ALA A 225 5.99 23.94 -9.91
C ALA A 225 4.48 24.05 -10.14
N SER A 226 3.95 25.28 -10.28
CA SER A 226 2.52 25.49 -10.57
C SER A 226 2.10 24.85 -11.88
N SER A 227 2.96 24.92 -12.92
CA SER A 227 2.67 24.34 -14.23
C SER A 227 2.69 22.80 -14.20
N ILE A 228 3.65 22.21 -13.49
CA ILE A 228 3.77 20.76 -13.33
C ILE A 228 2.62 20.21 -12.44
N GLY A 229 2.25 20.93 -11.39
CA GLY A 229 1.16 20.56 -10.48
C GLY A 229 -0.25 20.55 -11.12
N LEU A 230 -0.40 20.98 -12.38
CA LEU A 230 -1.64 20.81 -13.16
C LEU A 230 -1.76 19.42 -13.80
N ILE A 231 -0.68 18.63 -13.78
CA ILE A 231 -0.67 17.26 -14.32
C ILE A 231 -1.30 16.32 -13.27
N GLU A 232 -2.21 15.46 -13.72
CA GLU A 232 -2.90 14.50 -12.86
C GLU A 232 -1.89 13.56 -12.16
N ASP A 233 -2.10 13.29 -10.88
CA ASP A 233 -1.25 12.44 -10.02
C ASP A 233 0.20 12.95 -9.81
N ILE A 234 0.50 14.17 -10.18
CA ILE A 234 1.81 14.81 -9.98
C ILE A 234 1.64 16.08 -9.14
N GLY A 235 2.36 16.13 -8.03
CA GLY A 235 2.52 17.35 -7.24
C GLY A 235 3.88 17.98 -7.48
N ALA A 236 3.99 19.28 -7.26
CA ALA A 236 5.25 19.97 -7.33
C ALA A 236 5.29 21.13 -6.34
N ASP A 237 6.40 21.24 -5.62
CA ASP A 237 6.71 22.32 -4.68
C ASP A 237 7.95 23.09 -5.16
N ALA A 238 8.05 24.34 -4.79
CA ALA A 238 9.19 25.18 -5.11
C ALA A 238 9.70 25.92 -3.89
N ILE A 239 11.01 26.05 -3.79
CA ILE A 239 11.67 26.84 -2.77
C ILE A 239 12.91 27.48 -3.36
N THR A 240 13.17 28.73 -3.02
CA THR A 240 14.46 29.37 -3.37
C THR A 240 15.26 29.57 -2.09
N ASN A 241 16.40 28.91 -2.00
CA ASN A 241 17.32 29.08 -0.90
C ASN A 241 18.76 29.32 -1.42
N ILE A 242 19.50 30.16 -0.74
CA ILE A 242 20.88 30.52 -1.06
C ILE A 242 21.62 30.83 0.21
N GLN A 243 22.85 30.34 0.33
CA GLN A 243 23.73 30.71 1.40
C GLN A 243 24.57 31.91 0.97
N LEU A 244 24.52 32.97 1.75
CA LEU A 244 25.30 34.18 1.59
C LEU A 244 26.39 34.21 2.66
N SER A 245 27.63 34.17 2.25
CA SER A 245 28.81 34.31 3.12
C SER A 245 29.54 35.59 2.75
N ILE A 246 29.75 36.47 3.73
CA ILE A 246 30.53 37.70 3.51
C ILE A 246 32.02 37.38 3.64
N SER A 247 32.78 37.52 2.54
CA SER A 247 34.17 37.15 2.45
C SER A 247 35.12 38.27 2.86
N ALA A 248 34.77 39.52 2.61
CA ALA A 248 35.55 40.68 2.97
C ALA A 248 34.69 41.91 3.25
N PHE A 249 35.12 42.75 4.15
CA PHE A 249 34.49 44.04 4.43
C PHE A 249 35.43 45.16 3.97
N SER A 250 34.93 46.06 3.13
CA SER A 250 35.57 47.31 2.75
C SER A 250 35.08 48.52 3.56
N SER A 251 33.93 48.37 4.23
CA SER A 251 33.33 49.40 5.08
C SER A 251 32.51 48.74 6.22
N SER A 252 32.37 49.45 7.36
CA SER A 252 31.47 49.04 8.45
C SER A 252 30.00 49.26 8.08
N ASN A 253 29.70 50.12 7.13
CA ASN A 253 28.35 50.27 6.58
C ASN A 253 28.24 49.55 5.27
N ILE A 254 27.39 48.55 5.25
CA ILE A 254 27.12 47.74 4.05
C ILE A 254 25.73 48.06 3.53
N SER A 255 25.59 48.02 2.20
CA SER A 255 24.29 48.08 1.55
C SER A 255 24.24 47.22 0.31
N PHE A 256 23.06 46.68 0.03
CA PHE A 256 22.75 45.97 -1.20
C PHE A 256 21.26 46.02 -1.47
N SER A 257 20.90 45.74 -2.70
CA SER A 257 19.52 45.64 -3.13
C SER A 257 19.05 44.21 -3.10
N LEU A 258 17.95 43.91 -2.40
CA LEU A 258 17.35 42.59 -2.32
C LEU A 258 15.93 42.65 -2.90
N GLY A 259 15.60 41.72 -3.77
CA GLY A 259 14.26 41.63 -4.36
C GLY A 259 13.87 40.20 -4.70
N SER A 260 12.59 40.02 -4.93
CA SER A 260 12.07 38.77 -5.49
C SER A 260 11.24 39.01 -6.75
N GLY A 261 11.02 37.95 -7.54
CA GLY A 261 10.25 38.06 -8.76
C GLY A 261 10.05 36.76 -9.53
N ASP A 262 9.23 36.85 -10.54
CA ASP A 262 8.82 35.79 -11.44
C ASP A 262 9.38 35.95 -12.86
N SER A 263 8.76 35.31 -13.85
CA SER A 263 9.12 35.41 -15.27
C SER A 263 8.94 36.83 -15.86
N ALA A 264 8.12 37.67 -15.22
CA ALA A 264 7.94 39.07 -15.61
C ALA A 264 9.07 39.98 -15.11
N GLY A 265 9.92 39.48 -14.23
CA GLY A 265 11.08 40.16 -13.66
C GLY A 265 10.97 40.43 -12.16
N VAL A 266 12.03 40.95 -11.57
CA VAL A 266 12.08 41.30 -10.15
C VAL A 266 11.35 42.61 -9.91
N SER A 267 10.25 42.56 -9.16
CA SER A 267 9.36 43.71 -8.96
C SER A 267 9.42 44.32 -7.55
N ASN A 268 9.88 43.54 -6.55
CA ASN A 268 9.78 43.89 -5.13
C ASN A 268 11.15 44.21 -4.51
N THR A 269 11.92 45.06 -5.20
CA THR A 269 13.30 45.38 -4.77
C THR A 269 13.32 46.35 -3.60
N GLN A 270 14.08 46.03 -2.54
CA GLN A 270 14.32 46.88 -1.36
C GLN A 270 15.82 47.03 -1.12
N THR A 271 16.25 48.24 -0.73
CA THR A 271 17.65 48.47 -0.33
C THR A 271 17.82 48.09 1.12
N ILE A 272 18.69 47.14 1.38
CA ILE A 272 19.11 46.68 2.71
C ILE A 272 20.31 47.55 3.11
N THR A 273 20.30 48.09 4.32
CA THR A 273 21.44 48.81 4.90
C THR A 273 21.69 48.29 6.30
N ALA A 274 22.92 47.94 6.62
CA ALA A 274 23.31 47.47 7.95
C ALA A 274 24.67 48.02 8.33
N THR A 275 24.84 48.27 9.62
CA THR A 275 26.15 48.61 10.22
C THR A 275 26.73 47.35 10.87
N VAL A 276 27.83 46.85 10.37
CA VAL A 276 28.52 45.67 10.86
C VAL A 276 29.75 46.15 11.63
N SER A 277 29.70 46.07 12.96
CA SER A 277 30.78 46.44 13.84
C SER A 277 31.74 45.29 14.15
N ASP A 278 31.25 44.05 13.99
CA ASP A 278 32.01 42.82 14.18
C ASP A 278 31.75 41.91 12.99
N SER A 279 32.83 41.58 12.24
CA SER A 279 32.76 40.69 11.11
C SER A 279 32.35 39.25 11.47
N GLY A 280 32.41 38.89 12.75
CA GLY A 280 31.98 37.61 13.30
C GLY A 280 30.48 37.55 13.67
N ASP A 281 29.73 38.64 13.53
CA ASP A 281 28.31 38.69 13.89
C ASP A 281 27.49 39.53 12.87
N LEU A 282 26.79 38.87 11.99
CA LEU A 282 25.94 39.45 10.95
C LEU A 282 24.47 39.63 11.39
N SER A 283 24.18 39.62 12.71
CA SER A 283 22.81 39.74 13.21
C SER A 283 22.09 41.01 12.73
N HIS A 284 22.81 42.13 12.55
CA HIS A 284 22.23 43.35 11.99
C HIS A 284 21.80 43.20 10.53
N VAL A 285 22.52 42.39 9.75
CA VAL A 285 22.18 42.11 8.35
C VAL A 285 20.94 41.24 8.29
N VAL A 286 20.90 40.15 9.08
CA VAL A 286 19.74 39.25 9.16
C VAL A 286 18.48 40.01 9.57
N ASN A 287 18.57 40.86 10.58
CA ASN A 287 17.44 41.69 11.02
C ASN A 287 16.98 42.67 9.91
N ALA A 288 17.91 43.36 9.25
CA ALA A 288 17.58 44.28 8.18
C ALA A 288 16.91 43.62 6.97
N ILE A 289 17.27 42.39 6.65
CA ILE A 289 16.60 41.58 5.61
C ILE A 289 15.19 41.19 6.07
N ASN A 290 15.06 40.69 7.29
CA ASN A 290 13.76 40.26 7.84
C ASN A 290 12.76 41.43 8.04
N ASP A 291 13.26 42.63 8.28
CA ASP A 291 12.43 43.83 8.38
C ASP A 291 11.70 44.20 7.07
N VAL A 292 12.20 43.73 5.95
CA VAL A 292 11.59 43.95 4.62
C VAL A 292 10.90 42.71 4.05
N PHE A 293 10.77 41.66 4.83
CA PHE A 293 10.15 40.39 4.41
C PHE A 293 8.77 40.58 3.77
N GLU A 294 7.89 41.39 4.37
CA GLU A 294 6.54 41.64 3.83
C GLU A 294 6.54 42.19 2.38
N LYS A 295 7.66 42.75 1.93
CA LYS A 295 7.78 43.31 0.57
C LYS A 295 8.54 42.39 -0.36
N THR A 296 9.60 41.77 0.15
CA THR A 296 10.50 40.95 -0.66
C THR A 296 10.15 39.46 -0.67
N GLY A 297 9.33 38.99 0.30
CA GLY A 297 9.07 37.56 0.47
C GLY A 297 10.31 36.73 0.88
N VAL A 298 11.45 37.41 1.16
CA VAL A 298 12.71 36.74 1.49
C VAL A 298 12.97 36.83 2.98
N THR A 299 13.19 35.67 3.61
CA THR A 299 13.62 35.56 5.00
C THR A 299 15.11 35.28 5.07
N ALA A 300 15.75 35.71 6.13
CA ALA A 300 17.15 35.46 6.44
C ALA A 300 17.30 34.74 7.76
N ASN A 301 18.06 33.65 7.78
CA ASN A 301 18.41 32.89 8.96
C ASN A 301 19.94 32.66 8.97
N PHE A 302 20.52 32.41 10.14
CA PHE A 302 21.91 31.96 10.19
C PHE A 302 22.02 30.52 9.74
N ALA A 303 23.08 30.23 8.99
CA ALA A 303 23.46 28.85 8.75
C ALA A 303 23.87 28.16 10.06
N THR A 304 23.68 26.85 10.14
CA THR A 304 23.91 26.02 11.33
C THR A 304 25.23 26.28 12.00
N GLY A 305 25.21 26.80 13.25
CA GLY A 305 26.40 27.01 14.07
C GLY A 305 27.29 28.19 13.65
N SER A 306 26.87 28.97 12.65
CA SER A 306 27.58 30.15 12.14
C SER A 306 26.79 31.42 12.45
N LYS A 307 27.50 32.55 12.66
CA LYS A 307 26.93 33.88 12.66
C LYS A 307 27.43 34.73 11.49
N THR A 308 28.23 34.12 10.62
CA THR A 308 28.87 34.75 9.48
C THR A 308 28.30 34.27 8.13
N GLU A 309 27.48 33.22 8.17
CA GLU A 309 26.82 32.66 7.00
C GLU A 309 25.30 32.83 7.16
N ILE A 310 24.68 33.44 6.19
CA ILE A 310 23.25 33.76 6.16
C ILE A 310 22.59 32.91 5.10
N THR A 311 21.54 32.19 5.44
CA THR A 311 20.69 31.52 4.48
C THR A 311 19.50 32.42 4.17
N LEU A 312 19.36 32.80 2.90
CA LEU A 312 18.19 33.51 2.38
C LEU A 312 17.22 32.52 1.81
N ILE A 313 15.95 32.67 2.14
CA ILE A 313 14.90 31.72 1.76
C ILE A 313 13.70 32.50 1.25
N ASN A 314 13.20 32.12 0.04
CA ASN A 314 11.87 32.46 -0.43
C ASN A 314 11.05 31.16 -0.49
N GLU A 315 10.09 31.00 0.43
CA GLU A 315 9.26 29.79 0.55
C GLU A 315 8.27 29.63 -0.59
N GLN A 316 8.04 30.68 -1.39
CA GLN A 316 7.15 30.63 -2.55
C GLN A 316 7.88 30.16 -3.82
N GLY A 317 9.22 30.04 -3.78
CA GLY A 317 10.01 29.63 -4.93
C GLY A 317 10.17 30.71 -6.01
N GLU A 318 9.95 31.98 -5.68
CA GLU A 318 10.27 33.09 -6.56
C GLU A 318 11.78 33.28 -6.67
N ASN A 319 12.25 33.84 -7.77
CA ASN A 319 13.64 34.18 -7.93
C ASN A 319 14.09 35.20 -6.87
N ILE A 320 15.27 35.05 -6.30
CA ILE A 320 15.88 36.03 -5.40
C ILE A 320 16.94 36.83 -6.18
N GLN A 321 16.87 38.13 -6.13
CA GLN A 321 17.90 38.99 -6.68
C GLN A 321 18.67 39.70 -5.55
N ILE A 322 19.99 39.63 -5.64
CA ILE A 322 20.92 40.47 -4.86
C ILE A 322 21.67 41.32 -5.85
N ALA A 323 21.71 42.63 -5.63
CA ALA A 323 22.35 43.58 -6.57
C ALA A 323 22.95 44.79 -5.85
N ASP A 324 23.87 45.49 -6.52
CA ASP A 324 24.48 46.73 -6.06
C ASP A 324 25.09 46.62 -4.68
N ILE A 325 25.95 45.58 -4.49
CA ILE A 325 26.64 45.36 -3.20
C ILE A 325 27.67 46.47 -2.96
N LYS A 326 27.67 47.02 -1.76
CA LYS A 326 28.58 48.09 -1.32
C LYS A 326 29.05 47.83 0.09
N GLY A 327 30.36 48.01 0.30
CA GLY A 327 30.98 47.87 1.59
C GLY A 327 31.44 46.48 1.92
N PHE A 328 31.22 45.50 1.02
CA PHE A 328 31.61 44.10 1.24
C PHE A 328 31.74 43.30 -0.05
N ASP A 329 32.48 42.21 -0.01
CA ASP A 329 32.47 41.13 -0.98
C ASP A 329 31.76 39.92 -0.39
N ALA A 330 31.05 39.15 -1.21
CA ALA A 330 30.29 38.00 -0.76
C ALA A 330 30.46 36.77 -1.67
N GLU A 331 30.28 35.62 -1.08
CA GLU A 331 30.15 34.34 -1.78
C GLU A 331 28.71 33.84 -1.63
N LEU A 332 28.10 33.48 -2.74
CA LEU A 332 26.80 32.85 -2.80
C LEU A 332 26.99 31.35 -3.09
N THR A 333 26.41 30.50 -2.24
CA THR A 333 26.44 29.06 -2.46
C THR A 333 25.00 28.54 -2.60
N SER A 334 24.68 27.93 -3.75
CA SER A 334 23.37 27.31 -3.97
C SER A 334 23.22 26.04 -3.17
N ALA A 335 21.99 25.55 -3.05
CA ALA A 335 21.70 24.25 -2.43
C ALA A 335 22.38 23.07 -3.15
N SER A 336 22.65 23.18 -4.46
CA SER A 336 23.43 22.20 -5.24
C SER A 336 24.93 22.30 -5.05
N GLY A 337 25.41 23.29 -4.28
CA GLY A 337 26.84 23.54 -4.06
C GLY A 337 27.52 24.37 -5.15
N ALA A 338 26.77 24.95 -6.08
CA ALA A 338 27.34 25.91 -7.04
C ALA A 338 27.69 27.23 -6.34
N VAL A 339 28.92 27.73 -6.58
CA VAL A 339 29.45 28.90 -5.90
C VAL A 339 29.62 30.07 -6.89
N THR A 340 29.22 31.27 -6.47
CA THR A 340 29.38 32.50 -7.21
C THR A 340 29.88 33.62 -6.28
N ASN A 341 30.89 34.34 -6.69
CA ASN A 341 31.45 35.46 -5.93
C ASN A 341 30.87 36.78 -6.42
N LEU A 342 30.39 37.56 -5.48
CA LEU A 342 29.99 38.98 -5.68
C LEU A 342 31.13 39.88 -5.15
N LEU A 343 31.58 40.82 -5.99
CA LEU A 343 32.70 41.70 -5.68
C LEU A 343 32.24 43.16 -5.79
N GLU A 344 32.49 43.98 -4.79
CA GLU A 344 32.24 45.41 -4.87
C GLU A 344 32.99 46.05 -6.03
N GLY A 345 32.23 46.67 -6.95
CA GLY A 345 32.82 47.31 -8.15
C GLY A 345 33.19 46.35 -9.27
N GLY A 346 32.84 45.09 -9.19
CA GLY A 346 33.02 44.08 -10.19
C GLY A 346 31.70 43.38 -10.52
N VAL A 347 31.64 42.04 -10.41
CA VAL A 347 30.39 41.29 -10.48
C VAL A 347 29.63 41.53 -9.16
N ASP A 348 28.70 42.45 -9.14
CA ASP A 348 28.00 42.90 -7.94
C ASP A 348 26.52 42.54 -7.88
N SER A 349 26.05 41.74 -8.80
CA SER A 349 24.66 41.32 -8.89
C SER A 349 24.53 39.83 -9.21
N ALA A 350 23.55 39.19 -8.61
CA ALA A 350 23.15 37.80 -8.87
C ALA A 350 21.65 37.65 -8.87
N LEU A 351 21.13 36.79 -9.75
CA LEU A 351 19.78 36.29 -9.76
C LEU A 351 19.82 34.78 -9.46
N ILE A 352 19.14 34.40 -8.45
CA ILE A 352 19.08 33.03 -7.94
C ILE A 352 17.70 32.47 -8.30
N SER A 353 17.65 31.39 -9.07
CA SER A 353 16.42 30.65 -9.27
C SER A 353 16.27 29.52 -8.25
N GLY A 354 15.04 29.24 -7.86
CA GLY A 354 14.75 28.24 -6.86
C GLY A 354 14.87 26.82 -7.38
N GLN A 355 14.71 25.89 -6.47
CA GLN A 355 14.61 24.48 -6.73
C GLN A 355 13.14 24.08 -6.86
N VAL A 356 12.86 23.16 -7.78
CA VAL A 356 11.54 22.54 -7.94
C VAL A 356 11.66 21.09 -7.46
N SER A 357 10.78 20.70 -6.56
CA SER A 357 10.62 19.33 -6.11
C SER A 357 9.34 18.78 -6.69
N VAL A 358 9.45 17.82 -7.61
CA VAL A 358 8.32 17.13 -8.23
C VAL A 358 8.16 15.77 -7.54
N PHE A 359 6.94 15.40 -7.21
CA PHE A 359 6.63 14.13 -6.57
C PHE A 359 5.39 13.49 -7.17
N SER A 360 5.37 12.16 -7.17
CA SER A 360 4.20 11.39 -7.56
C SER A 360 3.22 11.30 -6.41
N GLU A 361 1.92 11.55 -6.67
CA GLU A 361 0.83 11.29 -5.72
C GLU A 361 0.49 9.80 -5.64
N THR A 362 0.93 9.02 -6.62
CA THR A 362 0.86 7.56 -6.61
C THR A 362 2.23 6.97 -6.29
N ALA A 363 2.30 5.75 -5.79
CA ALA A 363 3.57 5.08 -5.43
C ALA A 363 4.45 4.71 -6.64
N THR A 364 4.11 5.15 -7.85
CA THR A 364 4.80 4.79 -9.08
C THR A 364 5.86 5.83 -9.45
N GLY A 365 7.02 5.35 -9.91
CA GLY A 365 8.05 6.21 -10.47
C GLY A 365 7.56 6.94 -11.72
N PHE A 366 8.11 8.13 -11.96
CA PHE A 366 7.86 8.93 -13.13
C PHE A 366 9.18 9.43 -13.75
N SER A 367 9.12 9.85 -14.99
CA SER A 367 10.22 10.53 -15.68
C SER A 367 9.75 11.87 -16.22
N ILE A 368 10.65 12.85 -16.26
CA ILE A 368 10.43 14.13 -16.88
C ILE A 368 11.35 14.25 -18.08
N ASP A 369 10.76 14.45 -19.25
CA ASP A 369 11.46 14.78 -20.47
C ASP A 369 11.34 16.28 -20.76
N SER A 370 12.47 16.94 -21.03
CA SER A 370 12.58 18.37 -21.33
C SER A 370 13.38 18.58 -22.62
N ILE A 371 13.19 19.71 -23.26
CA ILE A 371 13.96 20.08 -24.46
C ILE A 371 15.37 20.57 -24.09
N SER A 372 15.52 21.18 -22.91
CA SER A 372 16.79 21.69 -22.38
C SER A 372 17.00 21.25 -20.94
N ALA A 373 18.28 21.16 -20.52
CA ALA A 373 18.67 20.77 -19.18
C ALA A 373 18.89 21.98 -18.25
N ASP A 374 18.04 23.00 -18.35
CA ASP A 374 18.14 24.27 -17.60
C ASP A 374 17.28 24.26 -16.31
N ILE A 375 16.35 23.34 -16.18
CA ILE A 375 15.55 23.14 -14.95
C ILE A 375 16.05 21.89 -14.21
N PHE A 376 16.18 20.77 -14.92
CA PHE A 376 16.70 19.51 -14.39
C PHE A 376 18.05 19.18 -15.01
N ALA A 377 18.90 18.42 -14.32
CA ALA A 377 20.27 18.13 -14.70
C ALA A 377 20.43 17.45 -16.07
N ALA A 378 19.37 16.88 -16.63
CA ALA A 378 19.36 16.22 -17.93
C ALA A 378 18.02 16.44 -18.65
N THR A 379 18.02 16.23 -19.98
CA THR A 379 16.79 16.31 -20.80
C THR A 379 15.81 15.19 -20.53
N THR A 380 16.23 14.08 -19.95
CA THR A 380 15.37 13.01 -19.41
C THR A 380 15.89 12.69 -18.02
N THR A 381 15.03 12.81 -17.02
CA THR A 381 15.38 12.56 -15.62
C THR A 381 14.31 11.71 -14.96
N ASP A 382 14.73 10.61 -14.36
CA ASP A 382 13.86 9.68 -13.65
C ASP A 382 13.72 10.07 -12.19
N SER A 383 12.53 9.88 -11.62
CA SER A 383 12.28 10.04 -10.20
C SER A 383 13.05 9.00 -9.39
N THR A 384 13.46 9.39 -8.21
CA THR A 384 14.07 8.49 -7.23
C THR A 384 13.17 8.37 -6.01
N LEU A 385 13.20 7.19 -5.36
CA LEU A 385 12.44 6.98 -4.13
C LEU A 385 13.15 7.67 -2.96
N ALA A 386 12.58 8.76 -2.47
CA ALA A 386 12.89 9.30 -1.15
C ALA A 386 12.16 8.44 -0.12
N SER A 387 12.87 7.47 0.45
CA SER A 387 12.29 6.49 1.36
C SER A 387 12.19 7.01 2.79
N ILE A 388 11.32 6.42 3.60
CA ILE A 388 11.20 6.75 5.03
C ILE A 388 12.54 6.59 5.76
N ASN A 389 13.39 5.67 5.32
CA ASN A 389 14.70 5.45 5.94
C ASN A 389 15.71 6.60 5.70
N THR A 390 15.45 7.45 4.71
CA THR A 390 16.32 8.59 4.36
C THR A 390 15.85 9.92 4.92
N VAL A 391 14.75 9.93 5.66
CA VAL A 391 14.16 11.12 6.27
C VAL A 391 15.10 11.66 7.34
N ASP A 392 15.36 12.98 7.28
CA ASP A 392 16.22 13.70 8.25
C ASP A 392 15.55 15.02 8.66
N ALA A 393 15.24 15.18 9.92
CA ALA A 393 14.63 16.37 10.49
C ALA A 393 15.65 17.21 11.30
N SER A 394 16.96 17.03 11.09
CA SER A 394 18.00 17.77 11.79
C SER A 394 18.09 19.25 11.38
N THR A 395 17.52 19.59 10.21
CA THR A 395 17.38 20.96 9.71
C THR A 395 15.92 21.30 9.47
N GLN A 396 15.58 22.59 9.40
CA GLN A 396 14.21 23.02 9.12
C GLN A 396 13.74 22.55 7.75
N SER A 397 14.56 22.72 6.71
CA SER A 397 14.23 22.24 5.36
C SER A 397 14.12 20.72 5.29
N GLY A 398 15.04 19.99 5.92
CA GLY A 398 14.97 18.53 6.02
C GLY A 398 13.69 18.05 6.72
N ALA A 399 13.25 18.77 7.77
CA ALA A 399 12.00 18.47 8.45
C ALA A 399 10.76 18.74 7.57
N GLN A 400 10.78 19.78 6.72
CA GLN A 400 9.74 20.06 5.74
C GLN A 400 9.70 18.97 4.67
N ASP A 401 10.86 18.56 4.15
CA ASP A 401 10.98 17.46 3.21
C ASP A 401 10.48 16.13 3.82
N ALA A 402 10.81 15.90 5.10
CA ALA A 402 10.36 14.75 5.85
C ALA A 402 8.84 14.64 5.90
N LEU A 403 8.14 15.75 6.12
CA LEU A 403 6.67 15.79 6.14
C LEU A 403 6.09 15.29 4.83
N GLY A 404 6.62 15.75 3.69
CA GLY A 404 6.17 15.28 2.38
C GLY A 404 6.38 13.78 2.15
N VAL A 405 7.53 13.25 2.57
CA VAL A 405 7.84 11.82 2.45
C VAL A 405 6.93 10.98 3.35
N ILE A 406 6.72 11.41 4.60
CA ILE A 406 5.86 10.72 5.57
C ILE A 406 4.41 10.73 5.12
N ASP A 407 3.91 11.85 4.59
CA ASP A 407 2.55 11.97 4.10
C ASP A 407 2.28 10.97 2.96
N ARG A 408 3.18 10.91 1.97
CA ARG A 408 3.07 9.92 0.88
C ARG A 408 3.20 8.48 1.36
N ALA A 409 4.02 8.24 2.37
CA ALA A 409 4.11 6.92 2.99
C ALA A 409 2.78 6.52 3.65
N LEU A 410 2.09 7.44 4.33
CA LEU A 410 0.77 7.23 4.91
C LEU A 410 -0.26 6.90 3.82
N ASP A 411 -0.26 7.62 2.69
CA ASP A 411 -1.13 7.33 1.55
C ASP A 411 -0.91 5.91 1.00
N GLN A 412 0.35 5.48 0.86
CA GLN A 412 0.68 4.12 0.41
C GLN A 412 0.20 3.04 1.38
N LEU A 413 0.36 3.26 2.69
CA LEU A 413 -0.16 2.34 3.71
C LEU A 413 -1.68 2.33 3.71
N GLY A 414 -2.33 3.49 3.55
CA GLY A 414 -3.78 3.61 3.39
C GLY A 414 -4.30 2.84 2.19
N GLY A 415 -3.64 2.96 1.04
CA GLY A 415 -3.92 2.17 -0.16
C GLY A 415 -3.78 0.66 0.08
N SER A 416 -2.73 0.25 0.77
CA SER A 416 -2.52 -1.16 1.12
C SER A 416 -3.61 -1.69 2.05
N LEU A 417 -4.04 -0.91 3.05
CA LEU A 417 -5.17 -1.25 3.92
C LEU A 417 -6.48 -1.37 3.16
N ALA A 418 -6.74 -0.48 2.19
CA ALA A 418 -7.93 -0.53 1.34
C ALA A 418 -7.96 -1.82 0.50
N VAL A 419 -6.82 -2.24 -0.07
CA VAL A 419 -6.69 -3.50 -0.81
C VAL A 419 -6.96 -4.70 0.11
N LEU A 420 -6.35 -4.73 1.31
CA LEU A 420 -6.58 -5.80 2.28
C LEU A 420 -8.03 -5.83 2.77
N GLY A 421 -8.64 -4.68 3.02
CA GLY A 421 -10.05 -4.57 3.40
C GLY A 421 -11.00 -5.06 2.31
N SER A 422 -10.76 -4.71 1.05
CA SER A 422 -11.54 -5.20 -0.08
C SER A 422 -11.40 -6.71 -0.27
N PHE A 423 -10.19 -7.24 -0.06
CA PHE A 423 -9.92 -8.67 -0.08
C PHE A 423 -10.70 -9.41 1.02
N GLN A 424 -10.69 -8.91 2.26
CA GLN A 424 -11.45 -9.49 3.37
C GLN A 424 -12.96 -9.46 3.11
N ASN A 425 -13.50 -8.36 2.58
CA ASN A 425 -14.91 -8.26 2.22
C ASN A 425 -15.28 -9.27 1.11
N SER A 426 -14.45 -9.39 0.07
CA SER A 426 -14.64 -10.38 -1.00
C SER A 426 -14.63 -11.81 -0.46
N ASN A 427 -13.74 -12.11 0.47
CA ASN A 427 -13.68 -13.41 1.13
C ASN A 427 -14.92 -13.67 1.99
N GLY A 428 -15.48 -12.65 2.65
CA GLY A 428 -16.75 -12.75 3.36
C GLY A 428 -17.89 -13.24 2.46
N TYR A 429 -18.06 -12.62 1.29
CA TYR A 429 -19.06 -13.07 0.31
C TYR A 429 -18.81 -14.49 -0.20
N ARG A 430 -17.54 -14.87 -0.39
CA ARG A 430 -17.17 -16.24 -0.80
C ARG A 430 -17.49 -17.26 0.27
N LEU A 431 -17.26 -16.94 1.55
CA LEU A 431 -17.62 -17.79 2.68
C LEU A 431 -19.12 -18.03 2.73
N ASP A 432 -19.95 -17.01 2.55
CA ASP A 432 -21.41 -17.12 2.51
C ASP A 432 -21.87 -18.02 1.35
N GLN A 433 -21.28 -17.83 0.16
CA GLN A 433 -21.57 -18.65 -1.01
C GLN A 433 -21.16 -20.12 -0.80
N LEU A 434 -19.96 -20.37 -0.29
CA LEU A 434 -19.46 -21.72 -0.02
C LEU A 434 -20.28 -22.41 1.08
N SER A 435 -20.63 -21.69 2.15
CA SER A 435 -21.48 -22.19 3.23
C SER A 435 -22.88 -22.57 2.73
N THR A 436 -23.49 -21.70 1.92
CA THR A 436 -24.79 -22.00 1.27
C THR A 436 -24.67 -23.21 0.32
N GLY A 437 -23.61 -23.27 -0.47
CA GLY A 437 -23.33 -24.42 -1.34
C GLY A 437 -23.14 -25.73 -0.56
N PHE A 438 -22.39 -25.68 0.52
CA PHE A 438 -22.19 -26.80 1.45
C PHE A 438 -23.52 -27.30 2.06
N GLN A 439 -24.35 -26.36 2.56
CA GLN A 439 -25.66 -26.68 3.11
C GLN A 439 -26.57 -27.34 2.08
N ASN A 440 -26.63 -26.75 0.87
CA ASN A 440 -27.46 -27.27 -0.24
C ASN A 440 -27.00 -28.67 -0.67
N ASN A 441 -25.69 -28.88 -0.80
CA ASN A 441 -25.12 -30.20 -1.15
C ASN A 441 -25.44 -31.23 -0.07
N THR A 442 -25.29 -30.88 1.22
CA THR A 442 -25.57 -31.76 2.34
C THR A 442 -27.08 -32.10 2.42
N ALA A 443 -27.95 -31.10 2.25
CA ALA A 443 -29.39 -31.31 2.19
C ALA A 443 -29.81 -32.18 0.99
N ALA A 444 -29.18 -31.99 -0.18
CA ALA A 444 -29.42 -32.82 -1.36
C ALA A 444 -28.92 -34.25 -1.16
N LEU A 445 -27.77 -34.42 -0.49
CA LEU A 445 -27.21 -35.71 -0.12
C LEU A 445 -28.17 -36.46 0.81
N GLY A 446 -28.67 -35.81 1.87
CA GLY A 446 -29.64 -36.41 2.79
C GLY A 446 -30.89 -36.88 2.06
N ARG A 447 -31.49 -36.03 1.23
CA ARG A 447 -32.68 -36.44 0.44
C ARG A 447 -32.42 -37.63 -0.48
N LYS A 448 -31.22 -37.83 -0.94
CA LYS A 448 -30.87 -38.96 -1.86
C LYS A 448 -30.43 -40.21 -1.16
N VAL A 449 -29.76 -40.08 -0.05
CA VAL A 449 -29.04 -41.21 0.58
C VAL A 449 -29.60 -41.59 1.95
N ASP A 450 -30.14 -40.63 2.74
CA ASP A 450 -30.60 -40.90 4.09
C ASP A 450 -31.91 -41.69 4.14
N ALA A 451 -32.07 -42.48 5.18
CA ALA A 451 -33.25 -43.24 5.43
C ALA A 451 -34.24 -42.46 6.33
N ASP A 452 -35.53 -42.52 6.00
CA ASP A 452 -36.57 -42.08 6.94
C ASP A 452 -36.67 -43.15 8.04
N PHE A 453 -36.24 -42.80 9.25
CA PHE A 453 -36.20 -43.73 10.38
C PHE A 453 -37.55 -44.31 10.74
N ALA A 454 -38.64 -43.51 10.71
CA ALA A 454 -39.98 -43.95 11.03
C ALA A 454 -40.51 -44.98 9.99
N LEU A 455 -40.25 -44.70 8.71
CA LEU A 455 -40.62 -45.62 7.64
C LEU A 455 -39.81 -46.91 7.71
N GLU A 456 -38.50 -46.82 7.94
CA GLU A 456 -37.62 -47.99 7.96
C GLU A 456 -37.83 -48.89 9.18
N VAL A 457 -38.19 -48.33 10.37
CA VAL A 457 -38.61 -49.12 11.57
C VAL A 457 -39.93 -49.84 11.26
N THR A 458 -40.88 -49.16 10.64
CA THR A 458 -42.14 -49.80 10.26
C THR A 458 -41.92 -50.96 9.28
N GLU A 459 -41.06 -50.75 8.29
CA GLU A 459 -40.69 -51.80 7.32
C GLU A 459 -39.92 -52.95 8.00
N GLN A 460 -39.02 -52.68 8.93
CA GLN A 460 -38.34 -53.70 9.71
C GLN A 460 -39.34 -54.57 10.49
N ILE A 461 -40.31 -53.98 11.19
CA ILE A 461 -41.28 -54.71 11.92
C ILE A 461 -42.13 -55.59 10.96
N ASN A 462 -42.56 -54.99 9.84
CA ASN A 462 -43.32 -55.75 8.82
C ASN A 462 -42.51 -56.97 8.27
N GLN A 463 -41.23 -56.76 7.99
CA GLN A 463 -40.37 -57.84 7.49
C GLN A 463 -40.09 -58.87 8.58
N GLN A 464 -39.99 -58.46 9.83
CA GLN A 464 -39.85 -59.37 10.99
C GLN A 464 -41.07 -60.26 11.17
N ILE A 465 -42.27 -59.66 11.05
CA ILE A 465 -43.54 -60.41 11.11
C ILE A 465 -43.61 -61.40 9.93
N LYS A 466 -43.33 -60.93 8.69
CA LYS A 466 -43.30 -61.79 7.50
C LYS A 466 -42.31 -62.95 7.64
N PHE A 467 -41.13 -62.69 8.19
CA PHE A 467 -40.10 -63.69 8.44
C PHE A 467 -40.62 -64.78 9.44
N GLN A 468 -41.29 -64.33 10.55
CA GLN A 468 -41.85 -65.25 11.52
C GLN A 468 -42.97 -66.10 10.94
N VAL A 469 -43.88 -65.47 10.16
CA VAL A 469 -44.97 -66.18 9.47
C VAL A 469 -44.41 -67.19 8.47
N ASN A 470 -43.46 -66.77 7.63
CA ASN A 470 -42.86 -67.64 6.63
C ASN A 470 -42.08 -68.82 7.30
N ALA A 471 -41.44 -68.57 8.43
CA ALA A 471 -40.79 -69.64 9.22
C ALA A 471 -41.81 -70.64 9.77
N ALA A 472 -42.94 -70.18 10.28
CA ALA A 472 -44.04 -71.04 10.78
C ALA A 472 -44.64 -71.85 9.63
N VAL A 473 -44.94 -71.24 8.46
CA VAL A 473 -45.45 -71.93 7.28
C VAL A 473 -44.46 -73.01 6.77
N PHE A 474 -43.17 -72.66 6.72
CA PHE A 474 -42.11 -73.63 6.36
C PHE A 474 -42.10 -74.81 7.31
N GLY A 475 -42.22 -74.57 8.64
CA GLY A 475 -42.27 -75.61 9.65
C GLY A 475 -43.53 -76.54 9.49
N VAL A 476 -44.69 -75.96 9.22
CA VAL A 476 -45.93 -76.72 8.96
C VAL A 476 -45.80 -77.49 7.66
N SER A 477 -45.29 -76.93 6.59
CA SER A 477 -45.03 -77.61 5.29
C SER A 477 -44.09 -78.82 5.47
N GLY A 478 -43.05 -78.66 6.25
CA GLY A 478 -42.13 -79.75 6.56
C GLY A 478 -42.76 -80.88 7.37
N ASN A 479 -43.61 -80.54 8.36
CA ASN A 479 -44.35 -81.54 9.18
C ASN A 479 -45.43 -82.29 8.39
N THR A 480 -46.07 -81.60 7.49
CA THR A 480 -47.08 -82.22 6.54
C THR A 480 -46.38 -83.25 5.66
N ALA A 481 -45.20 -82.91 5.15
CA ALA A 481 -44.41 -83.87 4.36
C ALA A 481 -43.97 -85.10 5.16
N LYS A 482 -43.62 -84.93 6.46
CA LYS A 482 -43.30 -86.03 7.37
C LYS A 482 -44.51 -86.89 7.63
N ASN A 483 -45.64 -86.30 8.00
CA ASN A 483 -46.89 -87.02 8.27
C ASN A 483 -47.38 -87.83 7.03
N PHE A 484 -47.16 -87.37 5.82
CA PHE A 484 -47.43 -88.15 4.59
C PHE A 484 -46.46 -89.32 4.39
N LEU A 485 -45.17 -89.14 4.79
CA LEU A 485 -44.17 -90.22 4.75
C LEU A 485 -44.50 -91.32 5.79
N ASP A 486 -44.93 -90.95 6.98
CA ASP A 486 -45.30 -91.84 8.01
C ASP A 486 -46.58 -92.64 7.67
N LEU A 487 -47.54 -92.03 6.94
CA LEU A 487 -48.73 -92.66 6.39
C LEU A 487 -48.44 -93.66 5.29
N LEU A 488 -47.36 -93.47 4.52
CA LEU A 488 -46.92 -94.36 3.45
C LEU A 488 -46.04 -95.52 3.92
N ASN A 489 -45.48 -95.45 5.12
CA ASN A 489 -44.63 -96.45 5.71
C ASN A 489 -45.38 -97.40 6.73
N ASN A 490 -46.69 -97.12 6.97
CA ASN A 490 -47.60 -97.99 7.67
C ASN A 490 -48.58 -98.63 6.70
#